data_f09609f73baeb831204c58ce099694a5
#
_entry.id   f09609f73baeb831204c58ce099694a5
#
_cell.length_a   1.000
_cell.length_b   1.000
_cell.length_c   1.000
_cell.angle_alpha   90.00
_cell.angle_beta   90.00
_cell.angle_gamma   90.00
#
_symmetry.space_group_name_H-M   'P 1'
#
loop_
_entity.id
_entity.type
_entity.pdbx_description
1 polymer ?
#
loop_
_entity_poly.entity_id
_entity_poly.type
_entity_poly.pdbx_seq_one_letter_code
_entity_poly.pdbx_strand_id
1 'polypeptide(L)' 'DPEAGLSQDEQDIQNALKVAYDNAVELGDEKLSKQIGNTITMFTRTRVVGDLN' A
#
# COMPACT_ATOMS: atom_id res chain seq x y z
N ASP A 1 -15.78 7.25 15.60
CA ASP A 1 -14.48 7.55 16.05
C ASP A 1 -13.77 8.41 15.10
N PRO A 2 -13.57 9.56 15.48
CA PRO A 2 -13.07 10.51 14.56
C PRO A 2 -11.70 10.20 14.09
N GLU A 3 -10.92 9.58 14.86
CA GLU A 3 -9.72 9.28 14.37
C GLU A 3 -9.76 7.99 13.85
N ALA A 4 -10.83 7.57 13.39
CA ALA A 4 -10.99 6.33 12.87
C ALA A 4 -9.89 6.00 12.00
N GLY A 5 -9.02 6.04 11.84
CA GLY A 5 -7.98 5.62 11.02
C GLY A 5 -8.29 4.34 10.31
N LEU A 6 -7.29 3.68 9.88
CA LEU A 6 -7.45 2.44 9.16
C LEU A 6 -7.80 1.32 10.10
N SER A 7 -8.59 0.38 9.63
CA SER A 7 -8.87 -0.80 10.41
C SER A 7 -7.59 -1.63 10.54
N GLN A 8 -7.65 -2.62 11.39
CA GLN A 8 -6.49 -3.47 11.58
C GLN A 8 -6.11 -4.18 10.28
N ASP A 9 -7.11 -4.66 9.55
CA ASP A 9 -6.83 -5.32 8.29
C ASP A 9 -6.18 -4.38 7.30
N GLU A 10 -6.64 -3.14 7.28
CA GLU A 10 -6.05 -2.16 6.37
C GLU A 10 -4.63 -1.82 6.75
N GLN A 11 -4.37 -1.72 8.04
CA GLN A 11 -3.00 -1.49 8.48
C GLN A 11 -2.10 -2.65 8.13
N ASP A 12 -2.60 -3.85 8.28
CA ASP A 12 -1.82 -5.04 7.94
C ASP A 12 -1.51 -5.08 6.45
N ILE A 13 -2.48 -4.72 5.62
CA ILE A 13 -2.26 -4.70 4.19
C ILE A 13 -1.21 -3.64 3.85
N GLN A 14 -1.32 -2.47 4.44
CA GLN A 14 -0.38 -1.41 4.17
C GLN A 14 1.04 -1.84 4.53
N ASN A 15 1.20 -2.45 5.68
CA ASN A 15 2.52 -2.90 6.10
C ASN A 15 3.04 -4.01 5.20
N ALA A 16 2.18 -4.94 4.82
CA ALA A 16 2.60 -6.03 3.96
C ALA A 16 3.02 -5.53 2.59
N LEU A 17 2.31 -4.54 2.06
CA LEU A 17 2.66 -3.99 0.77
C LEU A 17 4.00 -3.26 0.83
N LYS A 18 4.28 -2.57 1.92
CA LYS A 18 5.56 -1.90 2.06
C LYS A 18 6.71 -2.90 2.12
N VAL A 19 6.52 -3.96 2.87
CA VAL A 19 7.55 -4.99 2.95
C VAL A 19 7.76 -5.64 1.59
N ALA A 20 6.65 -5.92 0.90
CA ALA A 20 6.74 -6.53 -0.42
C ALA A 20 7.47 -5.61 -1.40
N TYR A 21 7.19 -4.32 -1.33
CA TYR A 21 7.85 -3.38 -2.22
C TYR A 21 9.35 -3.36 -1.94
N ASP A 22 9.73 -3.26 -0.67
CA ASP A 22 11.15 -3.22 -0.33
C ASP A 22 11.86 -4.48 -0.79
N ASN A 23 11.22 -5.62 -0.61
CA ASN A 23 11.84 -6.87 -1.02
C ASN A 23 11.97 -6.97 -2.53
N ALA A 24 11.00 -6.45 -3.27
CA ALA A 24 11.07 -6.47 -4.72
C ALA A 24 12.20 -5.58 -5.22
N VAL A 25 12.38 -4.43 -4.57
CA VAL A 25 13.48 -3.54 -4.93
C VAL A 25 14.81 -4.21 -4.66
N GLU A 26 14.91 -4.85 -3.51
CA GLU A 26 16.14 -5.52 -3.15
C GLU A 26 16.45 -6.68 -4.07
N LEU A 27 15.42 -7.36 -4.53
CA LEU A 27 15.58 -8.44 -5.47
C LEU A 27 16.02 -7.94 -6.85
N GLY A 28 15.82 -6.66 -7.11
CA GLY A 28 16.17 -6.10 -8.41
C GLY A 28 15.09 -6.30 -9.46
N ASP A 29 13.89 -6.64 -9.05
CA ASP A 29 12.83 -6.90 -10.01
C ASP A 29 12.06 -5.61 -10.24
N GLU A 30 12.40 -4.88 -11.28
CA GLU A 30 11.82 -3.58 -11.54
C GLU A 30 10.34 -3.65 -11.88
N LYS A 31 9.96 -4.65 -12.63
CA LYS A 31 8.55 -4.76 -12.99
C LYS A 31 7.70 -5.05 -11.78
N LEU A 32 8.16 -5.95 -10.93
CA LEU A 32 7.42 -6.29 -9.73
C LEU A 32 7.36 -5.11 -8.79
N SER A 33 8.46 -4.39 -8.62
CA SER A 33 8.48 -3.21 -7.76
C SER A 33 7.48 -2.18 -8.24
N LYS A 34 7.45 -1.95 -9.53
CA LYS A 34 6.55 -0.97 -10.10
C LYS A 34 5.09 -1.38 -9.89
N GLN A 35 4.80 -2.65 -10.09
CA GLN A 35 3.46 -3.15 -9.91
C GLN A 35 3.01 -3.01 -8.46
N ILE A 36 3.89 -3.35 -7.54
CA ILE A 36 3.56 -3.21 -6.12
C ILE A 36 3.40 -1.74 -5.77
N GLY A 37 4.26 -0.88 -6.30
CA GLY A 37 4.15 0.55 -6.07
C GLY A 37 2.82 1.09 -6.56
N ASN A 38 2.36 0.65 -7.71
CA ASN A 38 1.05 1.06 -8.20
C ASN A 38 -0.06 0.58 -7.28
N THR A 39 0.10 -0.63 -6.75
CA THR A 39 -0.89 -1.17 -5.83
C THR A 39 -0.93 -0.35 -4.54
N ILE A 40 0.23 0.05 -4.04
CA ILE A 40 0.29 0.88 -2.86
C ILE A 40 -0.41 2.22 -3.11
N THR A 41 -0.17 2.80 -4.27
CA THR A 41 -0.80 4.07 -4.62
C THR A 41 -2.31 3.92 -4.67
N MET A 42 -2.79 2.85 -5.28
CA MET A 42 -4.22 2.61 -5.35
C MET A 42 -4.81 2.43 -3.95
N PHE A 43 -4.14 1.63 -3.12
CA PHE A 43 -4.62 1.39 -1.78
C PHE A 43 -4.68 2.69 -0.98
N THR A 44 -3.64 3.49 -1.07
CA THR A 44 -3.61 4.76 -0.36
C THR A 44 -4.73 5.67 -0.81
N ARG A 45 -4.96 5.73 -2.11
CA ARG A 45 -5.96 6.61 -2.65
C ARG A 45 -7.35 6.19 -2.24
N THR A 46 -7.64 4.89 -2.28
CA THR A 46 -9.00 4.44 -2.02
C THR A 46 -9.27 4.17 -0.56
N ARG A 47 -8.27 3.84 0.23
CA ARG A 47 -8.50 3.46 1.62
C ARG A 47 -8.03 4.49 2.61
N VAL A 48 -6.94 5.16 2.32
CA VAL A 48 -6.40 6.13 3.27
C VAL A 48 -6.96 7.50 3.01
N VAL A 49 -6.88 7.96 1.75
CA VAL A 49 -7.38 9.29 1.41
C VAL A 49 -8.86 9.28 1.17
N GLY A 50 -9.41 8.18 0.67
CA GLY A 50 -10.85 8.08 0.48
C GLY A 50 -11.20 8.45 -0.91
N ASP A 51 -10.76 8.29 -1.90
CA ASP A 51 -11.22 8.50 -3.26
C ASP A 51 -12.17 9.66 -3.39
N LEU A 52 -11.66 10.80 -3.39
CA LEU A 52 -12.47 11.96 -3.39
C LEU A 52 -13.05 12.37 -4.69
N ASN A 53 -13.17 11.62 -5.62
CA ASN A 53 -13.73 11.98 -6.85
C ASN A 53 -15.14 11.84 -6.97
#